data_a020a7e98c3ec16f504c4e8b2041320b
#
_entry.id   a020a7e98c3ec16f504c4e8b2041320b
#
_cell.length_a   1.000
_cell.length_b   1.000
_cell.length_c   1.000
_cell.angle_alpha   90.00
_cell.angle_beta   90.00
_cell.angle_gamma   90.00
#
_symmetry.space_group_name_H-M   'P 1'
#
loop_
_entity.id
_entity.type
_entity.pdbx_description
1 polymer ?
#
loop_
_entity_poly.entity_id
_entity_poly.type
_entity_poly.pdbx_seq_one_letter_code
_entity_poly.pdbx_strand_id
1 'polypeptide(L)'
;MKDLWRAAIWILWGLWWGGLSFYAIVVVPIGTEQIGSVAQGFITQRVTQWHNLLCILMTLALAIEAYRTRNRFLWAACGTLGILTALLLAGHAFLTQQMDFRAGTVPANFYSQHSIYLWLTAAEWCVGLFLLWFFMREFRHR
;
A
#
# COMPACT_ATOMS: atom_id res chain seq x y z
N MET A 1 -8.20 -4.26 26.90
CA MET A 1 -8.75 -4.32 25.54
C MET A 1 -8.36 -3.12 24.65
N LYS A 2 -8.33 -1.87 25.18
CA LYS A 2 -7.94 -0.69 24.36
C LYS A 2 -6.48 -0.75 23.90
N ASP A 3 -5.57 -1.19 24.76
CA ASP A 3 -4.14 -1.26 24.45
C ASP A 3 -3.81 -2.36 23.43
N LEU A 4 -4.48 -3.50 23.54
CA LEU A 4 -4.32 -4.59 22.55
C LEU A 4 -4.79 -4.15 21.15
N TRP A 5 -5.91 -3.42 21.06
CA TRP A 5 -6.39 -2.88 19.80
C TRP A 5 -5.42 -1.86 19.20
N ARG A 6 -4.87 -0.97 20.01
CA ARG A 6 -3.84 -0.02 19.56
C ARG A 6 -2.59 -0.73 19.08
N ALA A 7 -2.11 -1.72 19.82
CA ALA A 7 -0.97 -2.53 19.40
C ALA A 7 -1.25 -3.21 18.05
N ALA A 8 -2.46 -3.75 17.85
CA ALA A 8 -2.85 -4.35 16.58
C ALA A 8 -2.81 -3.35 15.41
N ILE A 9 -3.29 -2.11 15.60
CA ILE A 9 -3.20 -1.05 14.58
C ILE A 9 -1.73 -0.72 14.26
N TRP A 10 -0.85 -0.63 15.26
CA TRP A 10 0.57 -0.36 15.04
C TRP A 10 1.28 -1.47 14.31
N ILE A 11 1.01 -2.72 14.65
CA ILE A 11 1.56 -3.89 13.96
C ILE A 11 1.08 -3.90 12.50
N LEU A 12 -0.21 -3.69 12.27
CA LEU A 12 -0.78 -3.64 10.93
C LEU A 12 -0.21 -2.49 10.10
N TRP A 13 -0.06 -1.30 10.70
CA TRP A 13 0.59 -0.15 10.05
C TRP A 13 2.04 -0.47 9.67
N GLY A 14 2.80 -1.09 10.57
CA GLY A 14 4.19 -1.50 10.31
C GLY A 14 4.30 -2.52 9.19
N LEU A 15 3.40 -3.50 9.14
CA LEU A 15 3.36 -4.51 8.07
C LEU A 15 2.97 -3.88 6.72
N TRP A 16 1.95 -3.04 6.71
CA TRP A 16 1.49 -2.37 5.50
C TRP A 16 2.52 -1.36 4.98
N TRP A 17 2.83 -0.32 5.75
CA TRP A 17 3.70 0.77 5.30
C TRP A 17 5.18 0.40 5.29
N GLY A 18 5.65 -0.31 6.32
CA GLY A 18 7.03 -0.79 6.41
C GLY A 18 7.31 -1.86 5.37
N GLY A 19 6.37 -2.78 5.13
CA GLY A 19 6.45 -3.79 4.09
C GLY A 19 6.56 -3.17 2.70
N LEU A 20 5.72 -2.17 2.38
CA LEU A 20 5.79 -1.41 1.13
C LEU A 20 7.15 -0.72 0.97
N SER A 21 7.60 -0.01 2.01
CA SER A 21 8.88 0.71 2.00
C SER A 21 10.06 -0.23 1.76
N PHE A 22 10.14 -1.32 2.50
CA PHE A 22 11.21 -2.31 2.34
C PHE A 22 11.17 -2.94 0.95
N TYR A 23 9.99 -3.32 0.47
CA TYR A 23 9.84 -3.92 -0.83
C TYR A 23 10.27 -2.98 -1.96
N ALA A 24 9.79 -1.72 -1.94
CA ALA A 24 10.08 -0.75 -2.98
C ALA A 24 11.55 -0.29 -3.00
N ILE A 25 12.16 -0.10 -1.82
CA ILE A 25 13.51 0.48 -1.69
C ILE A 25 14.59 -0.59 -1.79
N VAL A 26 14.32 -1.81 -1.34
CA VAL A 26 15.33 -2.88 -1.25
C VAL A 26 15.06 -4.01 -2.24
N VAL A 27 13.86 -4.62 -2.18
CA VAL A 27 13.59 -5.86 -2.92
C VAL A 27 13.49 -5.62 -4.42
N VAL A 28 12.77 -4.56 -4.85
CA VAL A 28 12.59 -4.27 -6.28
C VAL A 28 13.91 -3.92 -6.98
N PRO A 29 14.77 -3.02 -6.45
CA PRO A 29 16.05 -2.73 -7.07
C PRO A 29 16.97 -3.97 -7.18
N ILE A 30 17.11 -4.73 -6.08
CA ILE A 30 17.94 -5.95 -6.07
C ILE A 30 17.39 -6.98 -7.08
N GLY A 31 16.08 -7.23 -7.07
CA GLY A 31 15.46 -8.17 -8.00
C GLY A 31 15.62 -7.73 -9.45
N THR A 32 15.46 -6.43 -9.74
CA THR A 32 15.66 -5.89 -11.10
C THR A 32 17.10 -6.10 -11.58
N GLU A 33 18.08 -5.90 -10.71
CA GLU A 33 19.49 -6.14 -11.02
C GLU A 33 19.79 -7.62 -11.27
N GLN A 34 19.23 -8.53 -10.47
CA GLN A 34 19.54 -9.95 -10.51
C GLN A 34 18.82 -10.72 -11.63
N ILE A 35 17.56 -10.40 -11.91
CA ILE A 35 16.70 -11.18 -12.83
C ILE A 35 16.08 -10.33 -13.94
N GLY A 36 16.35 -9.04 -13.99
CA GLY A 36 15.78 -8.09 -14.96
C GLY A 36 14.40 -7.58 -14.59
N SER A 37 14.03 -6.43 -15.16
CA SER A 37 12.82 -5.67 -14.80
C SER A 37 11.51 -6.43 -15.07
N VAL A 38 11.46 -7.20 -16.16
CA VAL A 38 10.25 -7.94 -16.53
C VAL A 38 9.99 -9.09 -15.55
N ALA A 39 11.02 -9.93 -15.28
CA ALA A 39 10.89 -11.03 -14.33
C ALA A 39 10.59 -10.53 -12.91
N GLN A 40 11.26 -9.46 -12.48
CA GLN A 40 10.94 -8.79 -11.22
C GLN A 40 9.49 -8.28 -11.19
N GLY A 41 8.97 -7.76 -12.30
CA GLY A 41 7.59 -7.31 -12.44
C GLY A 41 6.58 -8.43 -12.17
N PHE A 42 6.84 -9.65 -12.65
CA PHE A 42 5.98 -10.82 -12.38
C PHE A 42 5.97 -11.21 -10.90
N ILE A 43 7.11 -11.09 -10.20
CA ILE A 43 7.17 -11.28 -8.75
C ILE A 43 6.40 -10.17 -8.04
N THR A 44 6.62 -8.91 -8.45
CA THR A 44 5.94 -7.73 -7.88
C THR A 44 4.43 -7.87 -7.97
N GLN A 45 3.89 -8.36 -9.09
CA GLN A 45 2.46 -8.57 -9.25
C GLN A 45 1.89 -9.49 -8.15
N ARG A 46 2.58 -10.56 -7.79
CA ARG A 46 2.16 -11.46 -6.71
C ARG A 46 2.28 -10.82 -5.33
N VAL A 47 3.37 -10.11 -5.07
CA VAL A 47 3.57 -9.39 -3.79
C VAL A 47 2.52 -8.31 -3.60
N THR A 48 2.18 -7.58 -4.67
CA THR A 48 1.16 -6.53 -4.66
C THR A 48 -0.22 -7.04 -4.27
N GLN A 49 -0.59 -8.28 -4.59
CA GLN A 49 -1.85 -8.87 -4.14
C GLN A 49 -1.93 -8.91 -2.60
N TRP A 50 -0.85 -9.33 -1.93
CA TRP A 50 -0.78 -9.36 -0.46
C TRP A 50 -0.73 -7.96 0.13
N HIS A 51 0.00 -7.04 -0.52
CA HIS A 51 0.03 -5.64 -0.10
C HIS A 51 -1.37 -5.00 -0.17
N ASN A 52 -2.12 -5.21 -1.25
CA ASN A 52 -3.49 -4.72 -1.38
C ASN A 52 -4.41 -5.26 -0.27
N LEU A 53 -4.22 -6.51 0.16
CA LEU A 53 -4.95 -7.05 1.32
C LEU A 53 -4.60 -6.28 2.59
N LEU A 54 -3.32 -5.96 2.83
CA LEU A 54 -2.90 -5.15 3.98
C LEU A 54 -3.49 -3.73 3.93
N CYS A 55 -3.59 -3.11 2.74
CA CYS A 55 -4.28 -1.83 2.55
C CYS A 55 -5.75 -1.88 2.96
N ILE A 56 -6.47 -2.92 2.53
CA ILE A 56 -7.87 -3.12 2.90
C ILE A 56 -8.01 -3.27 4.42
N LEU A 57 -7.18 -4.12 5.03
CA LEU A 57 -7.20 -4.33 6.47
C LEU A 57 -6.88 -3.05 7.25
N MET A 58 -5.90 -2.26 6.79
CA MET A 58 -5.55 -0.98 7.39
C MET A 58 -6.69 0.04 7.25
N THR A 59 -7.32 0.12 6.08
CA THR A 59 -8.48 0.99 5.85
C THR A 59 -9.63 0.64 6.80
N LEU A 60 -9.93 -0.66 6.97
CA LEU A 60 -10.96 -1.12 7.90
C LEU A 60 -10.59 -0.82 9.36
N ALA A 61 -9.35 -1.02 9.76
CA ALA A 61 -8.88 -0.70 11.10
C ALA A 61 -9.01 0.80 11.40
N LEU A 62 -8.68 1.67 10.43
CA LEU A 62 -8.86 3.11 10.54
C LEU A 62 -10.34 3.50 10.63
N ALA A 63 -11.21 2.86 9.84
CA ALA A 63 -12.67 3.10 9.89
C ALA A 63 -13.22 2.76 11.29
N ILE A 64 -12.84 1.61 11.84
CA ILE A 64 -13.23 1.19 13.19
C ILE A 64 -12.74 2.21 14.24
N GLU A 65 -11.47 2.63 14.15
CA GLU A 65 -10.92 3.60 15.11
C GLU A 65 -11.54 4.99 14.96
N ALA A 66 -11.79 5.45 13.74
CA ALA A 66 -12.50 6.70 13.46
C ALA A 66 -13.93 6.68 14.04
N TYR A 67 -14.64 5.56 13.88
CA TYR A 67 -15.97 5.38 14.45
C TYR A 67 -15.96 5.39 15.98
N ARG A 68 -14.99 4.69 16.61
CA ARG A 68 -14.85 4.60 18.08
C ARG A 68 -14.46 5.91 18.72
N THR A 69 -13.58 6.69 18.08
CA THR A 69 -13.04 7.94 18.61
C THR A 69 -13.82 9.17 18.17
N ARG A 70 -14.73 9.01 17.20
CA ARG A 70 -15.45 10.13 16.55
C ARG A 70 -14.50 11.18 15.96
N ASN A 71 -13.28 10.80 15.62
CA ASN A 71 -12.27 11.69 15.10
C ASN A 71 -12.43 11.90 13.60
N ARG A 72 -12.85 13.12 13.20
CA ARG A 72 -13.05 13.49 11.80
C ARG A 72 -11.77 13.40 10.95
N PHE A 73 -10.63 13.55 11.58
CA PHE A 73 -9.34 13.42 10.93
C PHE A 73 -9.05 11.97 10.51
N LEU A 74 -9.32 11.01 11.39
CA LEU A 74 -9.24 9.59 11.04
C LEU A 74 -10.26 9.19 9.96
N TRP A 75 -11.43 9.82 9.93
CA TRP A 75 -12.39 9.64 8.83
C TRP A 75 -11.83 10.15 7.50
N ALA A 76 -11.20 11.32 7.48
CA ALA A 76 -10.56 11.85 6.26
C ALA A 76 -9.43 10.94 5.79
N ALA A 77 -8.55 10.49 6.70
CA ALA A 77 -7.47 9.57 6.39
C ALA A 77 -8.00 8.21 5.87
N CYS A 78 -9.03 7.66 6.51
CA CYS A 78 -9.71 6.44 6.08
C CYS A 78 -10.31 6.59 4.67
N GLY A 79 -11.00 7.71 4.40
CA GLY A 79 -11.58 8.00 3.08
C GLY A 79 -10.50 8.12 1.99
N THR A 80 -9.42 8.86 2.26
CA THR A 80 -8.29 9.00 1.33
C THR A 80 -7.63 7.65 1.06
N LEU A 81 -7.31 6.87 2.10
CA LEU A 81 -6.73 5.55 1.94
C LEU A 81 -7.67 4.59 1.20
N GLY A 82 -8.97 4.63 1.50
CA GLY A 82 -9.98 3.82 0.83
C GLY A 82 -10.08 4.10 -0.66
N ILE A 83 -10.06 5.40 -1.06
CA ILE A 83 -10.05 5.80 -2.47
C ILE A 83 -8.77 5.32 -3.15
N LEU A 84 -7.60 5.55 -2.55
CA LEU A 84 -6.32 5.09 -3.09
C LEU A 84 -6.29 3.56 -3.22
N THR A 85 -6.75 2.82 -2.21
CA THR A 85 -6.85 1.35 -2.25
C THR A 85 -7.74 0.89 -3.41
N ALA A 86 -8.90 1.52 -3.63
CA ALA A 86 -9.78 1.17 -4.74
C ALA A 86 -9.12 1.43 -6.10
N LEU A 87 -8.44 2.58 -6.26
CA LEU A 87 -7.69 2.91 -7.49
C LEU A 87 -6.52 1.94 -7.72
N LEU A 88 -5.80 1.57 -6.67
CA LEU A 88 -4.69 0.62 -6.74
C LEU A 88 -5.18 -0.79 -7.09
N LEU A 89 -6.29 -1.24 -6.53
CA LEU A 89 -6.91 -2.52 -6.89
C LEU A 89 -7.32 -2.55 -8.38
N ALA A 90 -7.99 -1.49 -8.85
CA ALA A 90 -8.39 -1.38 -10.24
C ALA A 90 -7.16 -1.32 -11.18
N GLY A 91 -6.16 -0.51 -10.83
CA GLY A 91 -4.91 -0.39 -11.57
C GLY A 91 -4.13 -1.71 -11.61
N HIS A 92 -4.06 -2.42 -10.47
CA HIS A 92 -3.42 -3.73 -10.38
C HIS A 92 -4.11 -4.76 -11.30
N ALA A 93 -5.44 -4.84 -11.25
CA ALA A 93 -6.20 -5.73 -12.13
C ALA A 93 -5.99 -5.41 -13.60
N PHE A 94 -6.01 -4.12 -13.97
CA PHE A 94 -5.79 -3.65 -15.33
C PHE A 94 -4.38 -3.99 -15.84
N LEU A 95 -3.33 -3.71 -15.06
CA LEU A 95 -1.95 -4.01 -15.45
C LEU A 95 -1.69 -5.52 -15.54
N THR A 96 -2.24 -6.31 -14.61
CA THR A 96 -2.10 -7.75 -14.60
C THR A 96 -2.70 -8.40 -15.87
N GLN A 97 -3.80 -7.87 -16.38
CA GLN A 97 -4.42 -8.36 -17.63
C GLN A 97 -3.54 -8.14 -18.88
N GLN A 98 -2.62 -7.18 -18.81
CA GLN A 98 -1.70 -6.89 -19.93
C GLN A 98 -0.42 -7.73 -19.89
N MET A 99 -0.16 -8.45 -18.80
CA MET A 99 1.05 -9.28 -18.65
C MET A 99 0.84 -10.66 -19.28
N ASP A 100 1.69 -11.01 -20.26
CA ASP A 100 1.71 -12.37 -20.80
C ASP A 100 2.61 -13.26 -19.93
N PHE A 101 1.98 -14.01 -19.02
CA PHE A 101 2.69 -14.91 -18.10
C PHE A 101 3.32 -16.13 -18.82
N ARG A 102 2.88 -16.46 -20.03
CA ARG A 102 3.44 -17.59 -20.78
C ARG A 102 4.66 -17.17 -21.59
N ALA A 103 4.55 -16.02 -22.26
CA ALA A 103 5.66 -15.48 -23.04
C ALA A 103 6.67 -14.70 -22.16
N GLY A 104 6.34 -14.35 -20.93
CA GLY A 104 7.18 -13.52 -20.06
C GLY A 104 7.36 -12.10 -20.60
N THR A 105 6.33 -11.54 -21.27
CA THR A 105 6.43 -10.24 -21.94
C THR A 105 5.33 -9.29 -21.50
N VAL A 106 5.58 -7.99 -21.73
CA VAL A 106 4.62 -6.90 -21.50
C VAL A 106 4.53 -6.02 -22.76
N PRO A 107 3.37 -5.38 -23.04
CA PRO A 107 3.22 -4.52 -24.21
C PRO A 107 4.07 -3.25 -24.08
N ALA A 108 4.38 -2.60 -25.21
CA ALA A 108 5.25 -1.42 -25.26
C ALA A 108 4.74 -0.23 -24.41
N ASN A 109 3.42 -0.07 -24.28
CA ASN A 109 2.79 0.99 -23.50
C ASN A 109 2.63 0.66 -22.00
N PHE A 110 3.02 -0.55 -21.58
CA PHE A 110 2.89 -0.98 -20.19
C PHE A 110 3.55 -0.04 -19.19
N TYR A 111 4.78 0.38 -19.47
CA TYR A 111 5.55 1.21 -18.54
C TYR A 111 4.96 2.63 -18.35
N SER A 112 4.33 3.21 -19.36
CA SER A 112 3.65 4.49 -19.23
C SER A 112 2.41 4.40 -18.33
N GLN A 113 1.67 3.31 -18.44
CA GLN A 113 0.50 3.05 -17.57
C GLN A 113 0.93 2.65 -16.16
N HIS A 114 2.00 1.86 -16.04
CA HIS A 114 2.59 1.48 -14.76
C HIS A 114 3.10 2.70 -13.97
N SER A 115 3.58 3.75 -14.64
CA SER A 115 4.00 4.97 -13.96
C SER A 115 2.87 5.66 -13.19
N ILE A 116 1.64 5.64 -13.71
CA ILE A 116 0.46 6.14 -13.01
C ILE A 116 0.21 5.34 -11.72
N TYR A 117 0.32 4.02 -11.81
CA TYR A 117 0.22 3.14 -10.67
C TYR A 117 1.26 3.45 -9.59
N LEU A 118 2.52 3.72 -10.00
CA LEU A 118 3.59 4.11 -9.08
C LEU A 118 3.30 5.43 -8.36
N TRP A 119 2.71 6.43 -9.05
CA TRP A 119 2.30 7.68 -8.40
C TRP A 119 1.19 7.47 -7.37
N LEU A 120 0.22 6.61 -7.65
CA LEU A 120 -0.81 6.24 -6.67
C LEU A 120 -0.20 5.53 -5.44
N THR A 121 0.77 4.64 -5.67
CA THR A 121 1.51 3.98 -4.59
C THR A 121 2.34 4.97 -3.76
N ALA A 122 2.97 5.96 -4.41
CA ALA A 122 3.67 7.03 -3.70
C ALA A 122 2.72 7.90 -2.85
N ALA A 123 1.52 8.21 -3.36
CA ALA A 123 0.49 8.90 -2.59
C ALA A 123 0.03 8.08 -1.38
N GLU A 124 -0.17 6.77 -1.55
CA GLU A 124 -0.47 5.84 -0.45
C GLU A 124 0.64 5.85 0.61
N TRP A 125 1.90 5.82 0.19
CA TRP A 125 3.06 5.88 1.08
C TRP A 125 3.08 7.19 1.90
N CYS A 126 2.75 8.33 1.28
CA CYS A 126 2.62 9.61 1.97
C CYS A 126 1.51 9.59 3.04
N VAL A 127 0.38 8.92 2.77
CA VAL A 127 -0.68 8.73 3.77
C VAL A 127 -0.14 7.95 4.99
N GLY A 128 0.69 6.94 4.77
CA GLY A 128 1.33 6.18 5.84
C GLY A 128 2.22 7.03 6.75
N LEU A 129 3.05 7.91 6.15
CA LEU A 129 3.87 8.88 6.90
C LEU A 129 3.00 9.84 7.73
N PHE A 130 1.92 10.32 7.13
CA PHE A 130 1.03 11.25 7.78
C PHE A 130 0.30 10.61 8.97
N LEU A 131 -0.12 9.36 8.85
CA LEU A 131 -0.69 8.59 9.95
C LEU A 131 0.32 8.40 11.09
N LEU A 132 1.58 8.09 10.77
CA LEU A 132 2.64 7.99 11.77
C LEU A 132 2.78 9.29 12.56
N TRP A 133 2.92 10.41 11.85
CA TRP A 133 3.02 11.73 12.47
C TRP A 133 1.81 12.05 13.35
N PHE A 134 0.59 11.77 12.88
CA PHE A 134 -0.64 11.99 13.62
C PHE A 134 -0.67 11.17 14.92
N PHE A 135 -0.40 9.86 14.85
CA PHE A 135 -0.39 9.00 16.03
C PHE A 135 0.69 9.41 17.03
N MET A 136 1.89 9.76 16.58
CA MET A 136 2.96 10.26 17.45
C MET A 136 2.55 11.54 18.20
N ARG A 137 1.84 12.44 17.53
CA ARG A 137 1.34 13.68 18.15
C ARG A 137 0.28 13.41 19.21
N GLU A 138 -0.63 12.48 18.95
CA GLU A 138 -1.69 12.12 19.89
C GLU A 138 -1.14 11.46 21.17
N PHE A 139 -0.05 10.69 21.06
CA PHE A 139 0.64 10.13 22.22
C PHE A 139 1.31 11.17 23.10
N ARG A 140 1.77 12.27 22.55
CA ARG A 140 2.46 13.34 23.30
C ARG A 140 1.49 14.15 24.17
N HIS A 141 0.20 14.13 23.89
CA HIS A 141 -0.82 14.93 24.57
C HIS A 141 -1.67 14.13 25.57
N ARG A 142 -1.33 12.88 25.81
CA ARG A 142 -1.94 12.02 26.83
C ARG A 142 -0.96 11.66 27.92
#